data_a51cdc86a9c9c7d641800dfe6e1ca823
#
_entry.id   a51cdc86a9c9c7d641800dfe6e1ca823
#
_cell.length_a   1.000
_cell.length_b   1.000
_cell.length_c   1.000
_cell.angle_alpha   90.00
_cell.angle_beta   90.00
_cell.angle_gamma   90.00
#
_symmetry.space_group_name_H-M   'P 1'
#
loop_
_entity.id
_entity.type
_entity.pdbx_description
1 polymer ?
#
loop_
_entity_poly.entity_id
_entity_poly.type
_entity_poly.pdbx_seq_one_letter_code
_entity_poly.pdbx_strand_id
1 'polypeptide(L)'
;MQKKNSICRLKTMFLLSMMFFLGVFGVTDSAIAGGSTDISLKQALAVVSAAQEKAEKQGTLMDIAVVDAGANLKAFVRMDGAFLGSIDISIKKAKTARFFNMPTGNLGELAQPGKPLYNIEFSNGGLITFPGGLPLKDKNGNIIGAIGVSGSSVEDDHEVALAGAAALKN
;
A
#
# COMPACT_ATOMS: atom_id res chain seq x y z
N MET A 1 -35.23 80.08 -31.62
CA MET A 1 -36.48 79.28 -31.61
C MET A 1 -36.22 77.94 -32.24
N GLN A 2 -36.66 76.84 -31.58
CA GLN A 2 -36.69 75.43 -32.00
C GLN A 2 -35.41 74.62 -31.84
N LYS A 3 -35.32 74.01 -30.66
CA LYS A 3 -34.74 72.71 -30.41
C LYS A 3 -35.70 71.62 -30.86
N LYS A 4 -35.29 70.68 -31.64
CA LYS A 4 -35.95 69.34 -31.60
C LYS A 4 -35.04 68.26 -32.20
N ASN A 5 -34.90 67.19 -31.42
CA ASN A 5 -34.69 65.79 -31.81
C ASN A 5 -33.31 65.31 -32.21
N SER A 6 -32.55 64.97 -31.22
CA SER A 6 -31.41 64.05 -31.39
C SER A 6 -31.42 63.01 -30.24
N ILE A 7 -32.54 62.31 -30.07
CA ILE A 7 -32.66 61.20 -29.12
C ILE A 7 -33.34 60.04 -29.85
N CYS A 8 -32.70 59.46 -30.81
CA CYS A 8 -33.19 58.23 -31.41
C CYS A 8 -32.15 57.44 -32.21
N ARG A 9 -30.89 57.43 -31.82
CA ARG A 9 -29.88 56.60 -32.50
C ARG A 9 -28.88 55.90 -31.59
N LEU A 10 -29.23 55.71 -30.31
CA LEU A 10 -28.31 55.06 -29.37
C LEU A 10 -28.97 53.86 -28.66
N LYS A 11 -29.83 53.13 -29.30
CA LYS A 11 -30.49 51.93 -28.73
C LYS A 11 -30.39 50.66 -29.57
N THR A 12 -29.56 50.62 -30.61
CA THR A 12 -29.51 49.45 -31.49
C THR A 12 -28.10 48.87 -31.66
N MET A 13 -27.19 49.12 -30.73
CA MET A 13 -25.81 48.59 -30.82
C MET A 13 -25.30 47.92 -29.57
N PHE A 14 -26.20 47.37 -28.75
CA PHE A 14 -25.81 46.62 -27.54
C PHE A 14 -26.45 45.22 -27.44
N LEU A 15 -26.76 44.61 -28.56
CA LEU A 15 -27.41 43.31 -28.59
C LEU A 15 -26.78 42.34 -29.58
N LEU A 16 -25.43 42.33 -29.68
CA LEU A 16 -24.78 41.31 -30.51
C LEU A 16 -23.34 41.05 -30.02
N SER A 17 -23.16 40.66 -28.79
CA SER A 17 -21.89 40.07 -28.34
C SER A 17 -22.09 39.24 -27.06
N MET A 18 -23.04 38.30 -27.10
CA MET A 18 -23.13 37.26 -26.12
C MET A 18 -23.27 35.93 -26.86
N MET A 19 -22.27 35.68 -27.72
CA MET A 19 -22.12 34.40 -28.36
C MET A 19 -20.99 33.64 -27.70
N PHE A 20 -21.40 32.65 -26.94
CA PHE A 20 -20.83 31.32 -26.90
C PHE A 20 -19.33 31.20 -26.67
N PHE A 21 -18.92 31.24 -25.40
CA PHE A 21 -17.76 30.48 -24.95
C PHE A 21 -18.25 29.23 -24.22
N LEU A 22 -18.77 28.26 -24.99
CA LEU A 22 -18.78 26.88 -24.52
C LEU A 22 -17.33 26.39 -24.58
N GLY A 23 -16.57 26.67 -23.55
CA GLY A 23 -15.31 26.02 -23.31
C GLY A 23 -15.58 24.53 -23.10
N VAL A 24 -15.27 23.73 -24.12
CA VAL A 24 -15.11 22.28 -23.96
C VAL A 24 -13.99 22.11 -22.96
N PHE A 25 -14.33 21.93 -21.67
CA PHE A 25 -13.43 21.31 -20.72
C PHE A 25 -13.24 19.87 -21.17
N GLY A 26 -12.31 19.66 -22.07
CA GLY A 26 -11.75 18.35 -22.30
C GLY A 26 -11.11 17.92 -20.98
N VAL A 27 -11.78 17.04 -20.26
CA VAL A 27 -11.16 16.24 -19.22
C VAL A 27 -10.14 15.38 -19.94
N THR A 28 -8.90 15.87 -20.03
CA THR A 28 -7.80 15.01 -20.40
C THR A 28 -7.62 14.05 -19.24
N ASP A 29 -8.13 12.83 -19.40
CA ASP A 29 -7.66 11.68 -18.62
C ASP A 29 -6.16 11.57 -18.91
N SER A 30 -5.37 12.31 -18.13
CA SER A 30 -3.96 12.04 -18.00
C SER A 30 -3.86 10.70 -17.27
N ALA A 31 -3.94 9.62 -18.04
CA ALA A 31 -3.47 8.33 -17.59
C ALA A 31 -2.01 8.53 -17.16
N ILE A 32 -1.80 8.67 -15.86
CA ILE A 32 -0.47 8.62 -15.27
C ILE A 32 0.03 7.20 -15.51
N ALA A 33 0.67 6.99 -16.65
CA ALA A 33 1.45 5.80 -16.97
C ALA A 33 2.82 5.85 -16.25
N GLY A 34 2.79 6.26 -14.99
CA GLY A 34 3.86 6.05 -14.03
C GLY A 34 3.50 4.81 -13.25
N GLY A 35 4.34 3.76 -13.29
CA GLY A 35 4.14 2.58 -12.46
C GLY A 35 3.88 3.05 -11.02
N SER A 36 2.77 2.62 -10.44
CA SER A 36 2.42 2.94 -9.06
C SER A 36 3.58 2.54 -8.16
N THR A 37 4.10 3.47 -7.39
CA THR A 37 5.11 3.20 -6.34
C THR A 37 4.50 2.49 -5.13
N ASP A 38 3.23 2.11 -5.22
CA ASP A 38 2.46 1.47 -4.17
C ASP A 38 1.80 0.18 -4.66
N ILE A 39 1.66 -0.79 -3.76
CA ILE A 39 0.98 -2.05 -4.07
C ILE A 39 -0.52 -1.80 -4.27
N SER A 40 -1.07 -2.25 -5.40
CA SER A 40 -2.51 -2.21 -5.65
C SER A 40 -3.26 -3.23 -4.78
N LEU A 41 -4.56 -3.01 -4.54
CA LEU A 41 -5.39 -3.99 -3.82
C LEU A 41 -5.38 -5.36 -4.50
N LYS A 42 -5.42 -5.40 -5.83
CA LYS A 42 -5.36 -6.65 -6.60
C LYS A 42 -4.07 -7.43 -6.32
N GLN A 43 -2.93 -6.74 -6.29
CA GLN A 43 -1.64 -7.35 -5.97
C GLN A 43 -1.59 -7.81 -4.51
N ALA A 44 -2.07 -6.99 -3.56
CA ALA A 44 -2.11 -7.34 -2.14
C ALA A 44 -2.96 -8.60 -1.88
N LEU A 45 -4.11 -8.73 -2.54
CA LEU A 45 -4.96 -9.92 -2.45
C LEU A 45 -4.30 -11.16 -3.09
N ALA A 46 -3.57 -11.00 -4.20
CA ALA A 46 -2.82 -12.11 -4.80
C ALA A 46 -1.69 -12.60 -3.88
N VAL A 47 -0.99 -11.68 -3.20
CA VAL A 47 0.03 -11.99 -2.18
C VAL A 47 -0.58 -12.77 -1.03
N VAL A 48 -1.72 -12.31 -0.49
CA VAL A 48 -2.44 -13.01 0.59
C VAL A 48 -2.88 -14.40 0.15
N SER A 49 -3.48 -14.54 -1.03
CA SER A 49 -3.94 -15.84 -1.55
C SER A 49 -2.78 -16.84 -1.68
N ALA A 50 -1.65 -16.44 -2.25
CA ALA A 50 -0.49 -17.32 -2.39
C ALA A 50 0.12 -17.73 -1.04
N ALA A 51 0.14 -16.81 -0.07
CA ALA A 51 0.56 -17.09 1.30
C ALA A 51 -0.40 -18.08 1.98
N GLN A 52 -1.72 -17.86 1.86
CA GLN A 52 -2.73 -18.75 2.42
C GLN A 52 -2.64 -20.16 1.83
N GLU A 53 -2.53 -20.30 0.51
CA GLU A 53 -2.34 -21.60 -0.14
C GLU A 53 -1.09 -22.34 0.35
N LYS A 54 0.00 -21.62 0.62
CA LYS A 54 1.22 -22.22 1.18
C LYS A 54 0.98 -22.68 2.62
N ALA A 55 0.31 -21.87 3.46
CA ALA A 55 -0.05 -22.23 4.82
C ALA A 55 -0.93 -23.48 4.88
N GLU A 56 -1.96 -23.57 4.02
CA GLU A 56 -2.83 -24.74 3.89
C GLU A 56 -2.05 -26.01 3.52
N LYS A 57 -1.11 -25.90 2.55
CA LYS A 57 -0.25 -27.02 2.16
C LYS A 57 0.69 -27.48 3.26
N GLN A 58 1.08 -26.57 4.17
CA GLN A 58 1.91 -26.91 5.35
C GLN A 58 1.08 -27.43 6.54
N GLY A 59 -0.25 -27.29 6.50
CA GLY A 59 -1.13 -27.61 7.61
C GLY A 59 -1.02 -26.61 8.78
N THR A 60 -0.65 -25.35 8.48
CA THR A 60 -0.51 -24.27 9.48
C THR A 60 -1.64 -23.26 9.38
N LEU A 61 -2.01 -22.64 10.51
CA LEU A 61 -3.11 -21.69 10.61
C LEU A 61 -2.53 -20.31 10.90
N MET A 62 -2.59 -19.42 9.90
CA MET A 62 -1.85 -18.16 9.87
C MET A 62 -2.74 -16.93 9.90
N ASP A 63 -2.20 -15.86 10.45
CA ASP A 63 -2.60 -14.48 10.20
C ASP A 63 -1.64 -13.86 9.16
N ILE A 64 -2.18 -13.32 8.09
CA ILE A 64 -1.43 -12.81 6.94
C ILE A 64 -1.81 -11.36 6.71
N ALA A 65 -0.86 -10.45 6.83
CA ALA A 65 -1.05 -9.01 6.63
C ALA A 65 -0.21 -8.50 5.46
N VAL A 66 -0.79 -7.65 4.63
CA VAL A 66 -0.07 -6.89 3.61
C VAL A 66 -0.26 -5.40 3.88
N VAL A 67 0.85 -4.67 3.94
CA VAL A 67 0.85 -3.21 4.04
C VAL A 67 1.33 -2.58 2.74
N ASP A 68 0.88 -1.34 2.49
CA ASP A 68 1.27 -0.52 1.35
C ASP A 68 2.67 0.12 1.52
N ALA A 69 3.07 0.95 0.56
CA ALA A 69 4.34 1.67 0.61
C ALA A 69 4.45 2.63 1.82
N GLY A 70 3.33 3.11 2.36
CA GLY A 70 3.24 3.93 3.57
C GLY A 70 3.13 3.14 4.87
N ALA A 71 3.27 1.79 4.81
CA ALA A 71 3.05 0.87 5.94
C ALA A 71 1.61 0.87 6.50
N ASN A 72 0.61 1.29 5.70
CA ASN A 72 -0.80 1.18 6.06
C ASN A 72 -1.33 -0.20 5.69
N LEU A 73 -2.20 -0.77 6.51
CA LEU A 73 -2.80 -2.07 6.24
C LEU A 73 -3.65 -2.01 4.94
N LYS A 74 -3.32 -2.87 3.98
CA LYS A 74 -3.96 -2.95 2.66
C LYS A 74 -4.84 -4.18 2.50
N ALA A 75 -4.37 -5.33 3.00
CA ALA A 75 -5.12 -6.58 3.03
C ALA A 75 -4.73 -7.38 4.27
N PHE A 76 -5.69 -8.13 4.80
CA PHE A 76 -5.50 -8.98 5.96
C PHE A 76 -6.42 -10.20 5.87
N VAL A 77 -5.87 -11.36 6.21
CA VAL A 77 -6.63 -12.61 6.39
C VAL A 77 -6.20 -13.24 7.71
N ARG A 78 -7.18 -13.66 8.50
CA ARG A 78 -7.01 -14.58 9.60
C ARG A 78 -7.63 -15.90 9.22
N MET A 79 -6.82 -16.97 9.15
CA MET A 79 -7.31 -18.33 8.90
C MET A 79 -8.09 -18.82 10.14
N ASP A 80 -9.10 -19.67 9.91
CA ASP A 80 -9.88 -20.23 10.99
C ASP A 80 -8.99 -21.01 11.97
N GLY A 81 -9.08 -20.69 13.25
CA GLY A 81 -8.25 -21.29 14.30
C GLY A 81 -6.87 -20.67 14.49
N ALA A 82 -6.45 -19.70 13.69
CA ALA A 82 -5.19 -18.98 13.93
C ALA A 82 -5.19 -18.24 15.27
N PHE A 83 -4.01 -18.12 15.89
CA PHE A 83 -3.87 -17.51 17.22
C PHE A 83 -4.28 -16.05 17.25
N LEU A 84 -5.04 -15.62 18.24
CA LEU A 84 -5.46 -14.22 18.39
C LEU A 84 -4.29 -13.25 18.50
N GLY A 85 -3.23 -13.65 19.21
CA GLY A 85 -2.02 -12.83 19.35
C GLY A 85 -1.28 -12.61 18.02
N SER A 86 -1.41 -13.54 17.07
CA SER A 86 -0.77 -13.47 15.75
C SER A 86 -1.35 -12.38 14.85
N ILE A 87 -2.56 -11.88 15.14
CA ILE A 87 -3.16 -10.75 14.42
C ILE A 87 -2.23 -9.52 14.50
N ASP A 88 -1.89 -9.09 15.70
CA ASP A 88 -1.02 -7.92 15.91
C ASP A 88 0.41 -8.19 15.42
N ILE A 89 0.92 -9.42 15.66
CA ILE A 89 2.27 -9.81 15.26
C ILE A 89 2.43 -9.76 13.74
N SER A 90 1.49 -10.31 12.95
CA SER A 90 1.57 -10.32 11.50
C SER A 90 1.54 -8.89 10.92
N ILE A 91 0.65 -8.03 11.46
CA ILE A 91 0.57 -6.63 11.06
C ILE A 91 1.89 -5.89 11.40
N LYS A 92 2.43 -6.10 12.59
CA LYS A 92 3.69 -5.50 13.01
C LYS A 92 4.89 -6.03 12.22
N LYS A 93 4.94 -7.33 11.88
CA LYS A 93 5.95 -7.89 10.98
C LYS A 93 5.94 -7.19 9.62
N ALA A 94 4.75 -7.02 9.01
CA ALA A 94 4.62 -6.29 7.74
C ALA A 94 5.11 -4.85 7.87
N LYS A 95 4.67 -4.12 8.90
CA LYS A 95 5.10 -2.75 9.17
C LYS A 95 6.61 -2.65 9.39
N THR A 96 7.19 -3.53 10.23
CA THR A 96 8.62 -3.56 10.51
C THR A 96 9.42 -3.78 9.24
N ALA A 97 9.04 -4.77 8.41
CA ALA A 97 9.70 -5.03 7.13
C ALA A 97 9.65 -3.83 6.19
N ARG A 98 8.54 -3.08 6.18
CA ARG A 98 8.40 -1.87 5.35
C ARG A 98 9.18 -0.68 5.91
N PHE A 99 9.17 -0.46 7.22
CA PHE A 99 9.88 0.66 7.86
C PHE A 99 11.39 0.61 7.63
N PHE A 100 11.96 -0.60 7.67
CA PHE A 100 13.40 -0.80 7.53
C PHE A 100 13.82 -1.34 6.16
N ASN A 101 12.88 -1.60 5.25
CA ASN A 101 13.10 -2.13 3.91
C ASN A 101 13.92 -3.43 3.89
N MET A 102 13.79 -4.25 4.91
CA MET A 102 14.50 -5.52 5.07
C MET A 102 13.61 -6.61 5.71
N PRO A 103 13.94 -7.90 5.56
CA PRO A 103 13.30 -8.97 6.30
C PRO A 103 13.40 -8.74 7.81
N THR A 104 12.31 -9.05 8.54
CA THR A 104 12.30 -8.85 10.00
C THR A 104 13.34 -9.69 10.74
N GLY A 105 13.66 -10.89 10.24
CA GLY A 105 14.74 -11.71 10.80
C GLY A 105 16.12 -11.05 10.72
N ASN A 106 16.42 -10.35 9.61
CA ASN A 106 17.69 -9.62 9.46
C ASN A 106 17.79 -8.45 10.46
N LEU A 107 16.67 -7.75 10.71
CA LEU A 107 16.64 -6.73 11.77
C LEU A 107 16.86 -7.37 13.14
N GLY A 108 16.32 -8.58 13.36
CA GLY A 108 16.50 -9.34 14.59
C GLY A 108 17.95 -9.69 14.89
N GLU A 109 18.74 -10.01 13.88
CA GLU A 109 20.19 -10.25 14.06
C GLU A 109 20.94 -9.01 14.59
N LEU A 110 20.47 -7.82 14.22
CA LEU A 110 21.02 -6.54 14.68
C LEU A 110 20.48 -6.10 16.05
N ALA A 111 19.37 -6.68 16.48
CA ALA A 111 18.64 -6.32 17.72
C ALA A 111 19.01 -7.20 18.92
N GLN A 112 19.90 -8.18 18.77
CA GLN A 112 20.32 -9.07 19.86
C GLN A 112 21.11 -8.31 20.94
N PRO A 113 21.17 -8.82 22.18
CA PRO A 113 22.00 -8.25 23.24
C PRO A 113 23.44 -8.00 22.77
N GLY A 114 23.94 -6.79 22.98
CA GLY A 114 25.30 -6.39 22.53
C GLY A 114 25.40 -6.01 21.05
N LYS A 115 24.33 -6.05 20.28
CA LYS A 115 24.28 -5.56 18.90
C LYS A 115 23.83 -4.10 18.83
N PRO A 116 24.11 -3.39 17.69
CA PRO A 116 23.91 -1.95 17.58
C PRO A 116 22.46 -1.47 17.69
N LEU A 117 21.48 -2.34 17.43
CA LEU A 117 20.06 -2.00 17.47
C LEU A 117 19.33 -2.69 18.63
N TYR A 118 20.05 -3.09 19.67
CA TYR A 118 19.45 -3.69 20.86
C TYR A 118 18.32 -2.81 21.43
N ASN A 119 17.19 -3.41 21.73
CA ASN A 119 15.95 -2.75 22.18
C ASN A 119 15.23 -1.88 21.11
N ILE A 120 15.56 -2.00 19.82
CA ILE A 120 14.84 -1.29 18.78
C ILE A 120 13.34 -1.64 18.75
N GLU A 121 12.96 -2.80 19.26
CA GLU A 121 11.60 -3.31 19.36
C GLU A 121 10.67 -2.36 20.13
N PHE A 122 11.19 -1.56 21.04
CA PHE A 122 10.41 -0.58 21.79
C PHE A 122 10.12 0.71 21.02
N SER A 123 10.70 0.88 19.84
CA SER A 123 10.43 2.03 18.96
C SER A 123 9.20 1.80 18.08
N ASN A 124 8.73 2.87 17.39
CA ASN A 124 7.66 2.83 16.38
C ASN A 124 6.34 2.14 16.85
N GLY A 125 6.04 2.20 18.14
CA GLY A 125 4.84 1.56 18.70
C GLY A 125 4.94 0.03 18.83
N GLY A 126 6.14 -0.49 18.83
CA GLY A 126 6.46 -1.90 18.88
C GLY A 126 6.81 -2.48 17.51
N LEU A 127 8.00 -3.04 17.39
CA LEU A 127 8.48 -3.74 16.20
C LEU A 127 8.56 -5.24 16.48
N ILE A 128 8.48 -6.03 15.43
CA ILE A 128 8.72 -7.48 15.49
C ILE A 128 10.00 -7.80 14.73
N THR A 129 10.98 -8.36 15.42
CA THR A 129 12.33 -8.59 14.91
C THR A 129 12.66 -10.06 14.63
N PHE A 130 11.67 -10.95 14.67
CA PHE A 130 11.84 -12.36 14.27
C PHE A 130 11.20 -12.64 12.90
N PRO A 131 11.61 -13.71 12.18
CA PRO A 131 11.22 -13.99 10.80
C PRO A 131 9.72 -14.02 10.55
N GLY A 132 9.31 -13.79 9.28
CA GLY A 132 7.94 -13.78 8.80
C GLY A 132 7.46 -12.43 8.25
N GLY A 133 8.27 -11.36 8.32
CA GLY A 133 8.03 -10.10 7.63
C GLY A 133 9.00 -9.89 6.47
N LEU A 134 8.48 -9.55 5.27
CA LEU A 134 9.27 -9.38 4.05
C LEU A 134 8.83 -8.15 3.26
N PRO A 135 9.76 -7.31 2.74
CA PRO A 135 9.44 -6.29 1.76
C PRO A 135 8.88 -6.91 0.47
N LEU A 136 7.85 -6.29 -0.10
CA LEU A 136 7.28 -6.62 -1.40
C LEU A 136 7.85 -5.71 -2.47
N LYS A 137 8.39 -6.29 -3.55
CA LYS A 137 9.07 -5.58 -4.62
C LYS A 137 8.34 -5.72 -5.95
N ASP A 138 8.31 -4.63 -6.72
CA ASP A 138 7.86 -4.64 -8.11
C ASP A 138 8.92 -5.28 -9.04
N LYS A 139 8.61 -5.32 -10.34
CA LYS A 139 9.50 -5.87 -11.39
C LYS A 139 10.83 -5.12 -11.50
N ASN A 140 10.87 -3.87 -11.07
CA ASN A 140 12.05 -2.99 -11.11
C ASN A 140 12.87 -3.07 -9.82
N GLY A 141 12.41 -3.85 -8.83
CA GLY A 141 13.05 -3.97 -7.52
C GLY A 141 12.64 -2.90 -6.51
N ASN A 142 11.73 -1.99 -6.84
CA ASN A 142 11.24 -0.98 -5.92
C ASN A 142 10.35 -1.63 -4.86
N ILE A 143 10.48 -1.20 -3.61
CA ILE A 143 9.63 -1.68 -2.52
C ILE A 143 8.30 -0.95 -2.59
N ILE A 144 7.22 -1.69 -2.85
CA ILE A 144 5.85 -1.19 -3.02
C ILE A 144 4.94 -1.54 -1.83
N GLY A 145 5.45 -2.25 -0.85
CA GLY A 145 4.72 -2.69 0.34
C GLY A 145 5.52 -3.72 1.12
N ALA A 146 4.86 -4.43 2.02
CA ALA A 146 5.42 -5.56 2.73
C ALA A 146 4.35 -6.56 3.15
N ILE A 147 4.75 -7.83 3.34
CA ILE A 147 3.94 -8.90 3.92
C ILE A 147 4.44 -9.21 5.33
N GLY A 148 3.54 -9.60 6.21
CA GLY A 148 3.84 -10.17 7.52
C GLY A 148 2.95 -11.36 7.80
N VAL A 149 3.53 -12.44 8.26
CA VAL A 149 2.87 -13.71 8.56
C VAL A 149 3.19 -14.13 9.98
N SER A 150 2.20 -14.66 10.69
CA SER A 150 2.34 -15.19 12.04
C SER A 150 1.28 -16.26 12.32
N GLY A 151 1.64 -17.33 12.99
CA GLY A 151 0.68 -18.37 13.39
C GLY A 151 1.31 -19.72 13.70
N SER A 152 2.59 -19.93 13.39
CA SER A 152 3.31 -21.19 13.65
C SER A 152 4.75 -20.91 14.12
N SER A 153 5.68 -21.77 13.80
CA SER A 153 7.11 -21.51 14.00
C SER A 153 7.56 -20.32 13.15
N VAL A 154 8.64 -19.66 13.54
CA VAL A 154 9.15 -18.51 12.78
C VAL A 154 9.66 -18.91 11.39
N GLU A 155 10.09 -20.16 11.24
CA GLU A 155 10.48 -20.77 9.97
C GLU A 155 9.27 -20.93 9.05
N ASP A 156 8.16 -21.49 9.56
CA ASP A 156 6.90 -21.64 8.80
C ASP A 156 6.34 -20.28 8.41
N ASP A 157 6.30 -19.32 9.34
CA ASP A 157 5.88 -17.94 9.08
C ASP A 157 6.68 -17.32 7.91
N HIS A 158 8.01 -17.55 7.92
CA HIS A 158 8.90 -17.04 6.88
C HIS A 158 8.65 -17.69 5.52
N GLU A 159 8.50 -19.01 5.47
CA GLU A 159 8.19 -19.77 4.25
C GLU A 159 6.87 -19.35 3.62
N VAL A 160 5.85 -19.12 4.45
CA VAL A 160 4.54 -18.60 4.00
C VAL A 160 4.68 -17.18 3.47
N ALA A 161 5.45 -16.32 4.14
CA ALA A 161 5.70 -14.96 3.66
C ALA A 161 6.46 -14.95 2.32
N LEU A 162 7.44 -15.85 2.12
CA LEU A 162 8.17 -16.02 0.86
C LEU A 162 7.23 -16.40 -0.29
N ALA A 163 6.31 -17.33 -0.05
CA ALA A 163 5.34 -17.74 -1.06
C ALA A 163 4.43 -16.58 -1.48
N GLY A 164 3.94 -15.80 -0.51
CA GLY A 164 3.17 -14.59 -0.80
C GLY A 164 3.96 -13.58 -1.62
N ALA A 165 5.20 -13.28 -1.23
CA ALA A 165 6.05 -12.32 -1.93
C ALA A 165 6.38 -12.76 -3.37
N ALA A 166 6.47 -14.07 -3.63
CA ALA A 166 6.72 -14.62 -4.96
C ALA A 166 5.59 -14.36 -5.96
N ALA A 167 4.34 -14.15 -5.50
CA ALA A 167 3.20 -13.86 -6.36
C ALA A 167 3.33 -12.55 -7.16
N LEU A 168 4.23 -11.64 -6.78
CA LEU A 168 4.49 -10.39 -7.50
C LEU A 168 5.54 -10.50 -8.62
N LYS A 169 6.21 -11.66 -8.74
CA LYS A 169 7.27 -11.87 -9.74
C LYS A 169 6.75 -12.39 -11.08
N ASN A 170 5.46 -12.77 -11.14
CA ASN A 170 4.82 -13.36 -12.32
C ASN A 170 4.05 -12.33 -13.15
#